data_0e57e7fa56e07991c60d38d76a28e675
#
_entry.id   0e57e7fa56e07991c60d38d76a28e675
#
_cell.length_a   1.000
_cell.length_b   1.000
_cell.length_c   1.000
_cell.angle_alpha   90.00
_cell.angle_beta   90.00
_cell.angle_gamma   90.00
#
_symmetry.space_group_name_H-M   'P 1'
#
loop_
_entity.id
_entity.type
_entity.pdbx_description
1 polymer ?
#
loop_
_entity_poly.entity_id
_entity_poly.type
_entity_poly.pdbx_seq_one_letter_code
_entity_poly.pdbx_strand_id
1 'polypeptide(L)'
;MRKTVLKALPLAKPLAVAAVLACAFASQAQAQTNVTIYGRVDAGINYQSNQNGGKDANGNTIRGGQWGVGGNEWGTSMFGIKGTEDLGGGLKAIFTLENGFDASNGRVNGGSGLWTRRSWVGLTGGFGTIKAGRDLTLPSDIVWSLDPTGQQALGSATLVNGRNWPQTSNQVQYITPNMGGFVAQGAYGAGEQAGSAKKGNSGGLALAFIQPNYELRAMYDVANDPLNGQYDSLWQYSKELTVGGTATFNNLKLFAAYQNLSAPAVVTGPDKANHFWVGANYQLTPALTLIGAAYHVKLNHDSGSANLFMVGSNYSLSKRTLLYVSVGTLRNGSQTDFQVETGGPNGNGLTGQNQTAFYTGISHSF
;
A
#
# COMPACT_ATOMS: atom_id res chain seq x y z
N MET A 1 -52.19 -49.36 44.91
CA MET A 1 -51.65 -48.03 44.77
C MET A 1 -50.16 -48.04 45.18
N ARG A 2 -49.22 -48.15 44.22
CA ARG A 2 -47.78 -48.05 44.52
C ARG A 2 -47.31 -46.65 44.09
N LYS A 3 -46.84 -45.87 45.06
CA LYS A 3 -46.22 -44.56 44.81
C LYS A 3 -44.74 -44.76 44.39
N THR A 4 -44.42 -44.40 43.18
CA THR A 4 -43.02 -44.37 42.67
C THR A 4 -42.42 -43.08 43.11
N VAL A 5 -41.36 -43.15 43.93
CA VAL A 5 -40.54 -41.99 44.36
C VAL A 5 -39.42 -41.85 43.34
N LEU A 6 -39.46 -40.79 42.54
CA LEU A 6 -38.32 -40.33 41.68
C LEU A 6 -37.24 -39.73 42.58
N LYS A 7 -36.08 -40.38 42.61
CA LYS A 7 -34.86 -39.82 43.19
C LYS A 7 -34.25 -38.84 42.23
N ALA A 8 -34.17 -37.58 42.63
CA ALA A 8 -33.41 -36.53 41.92
C ALA A 8 -31.93 -36.84 42.00
N LEU A 9 -31.25 -36.92 40.85
CA LEU A 9 -29.79 -36.98 40.76
C LEU A 9 -29.19 -35.59 41.08
N PRO A 10 -28.04 -35.52 41.78
CA PRO A 10 -27.42 -34.24 42.11
C PRO A 10 -26.66 -33.63 40.91
N LEU A 11 -27.21 -32.56 40.39
CA LEU A 11 -26.65 -31.71 39.33
C LEU A 11 -25.47 -30.82 39.78
N ALA A 12 -24.90 -31.05 40.97
CA ALA A 12 -23.89 -30.21 41.59
C ALA A 12 -22.43 -30.38 41.08
N LYS A 13 -22.10 -31.46 40.38
CA LYS A 13 -20.72 -31.76 39.95
C LYS A 13 -20.25 -31.02 38.67
N PRO A 14 -21.07 -30.82 37.62
CA PRO A 14 -20.60 -30.11 36.44
C PRO A 14 -20.43 -28.58 36.65
N LEU A 15 -21.23 -27.96 37.53
CA LEU A 15 -21.09 -26.54 37.86
C LEU A 15 -19.82 -26.24 38.65
N ALA A 16 -19.38 -27.13 39.52
CA ALA A 16 -18.15 -26.93 40.29
C ALA A 16 -16.89 -27.03 39.39
N VAL A 17 -16.89 -27.93 38.40
CA VAL A 17 -15.78 -28.03 37.41
C VAL A 17 -15.73 -26.84 36.48
N ALA A 18 -16.88 -26.32 36.03
CA ALA A 18 -16.97 -25.12 35.23
C ALA A 18 -16.50 -23.85 36.00
N ALA A 19 -16.83 -23.75 37.29
CA ALA A 19 -16.38 -22.65 38.15
C ALA A 19 -14.86 -22.69 38.42
N VAL A 20 -14.27 -23.89 38.62
CA VAL A 20 -12.82 -24.05 38.80
C VAL A 20 -12.07 -23.75 37.51
N LEU A 21 -12.57 -24.14 36.34
CA LEU A 21 -12.02 -23.78 35.05
C LEU A 21 -12.10 -22.26 34.79
N ALA A 22 -13.23 -21.62 35.12
CA ALA A 22 -13.39 -20.18 34.99
C ALA A 22 -12.44 -19.39 35.93
N CYS A 23 -12.21 -19.86 37.17
CA CYS A 23 -11.26 -19.25 38.09
C CYS A 23 -9.78 -19.49 37.70
N ALA A 24 -9.44 -20.59 37.04
CA ALA A 24 -8.10 -20.85 36.54
C ALA A 24 -7.70 -19.92 35.37
N PHE A 25 -8.66 -19.42 34.61
CA PHE A 25 -8.44 -18.40 33.56
C PHE A 25 -8.50 -16.97 34.07
N ALA A 26 -9.06 -16.71 35.26
CA ALA A 26 -9.21 -15.34 35.80
C ALA A 26 -7.97 -14.80 36.51
N SER A 27 -6.93 -15.59 36.73
CA SER A 27 -5.79 -15.21 37.59
C SER A 27 -4.53 -14.71 36.87
N GLN A 28 -4.56 -14.49 35.54
CA GLN A 28 -3.40 -14.02 34.78
C GLN A 28 -3.65 -12.85 33.82
N ALA A 29 -4.81 -12.24 33.84
CA ALA A 29 -5.09 -11.13 32.94
C ALA A 29 -4.73 -9.76 33.58
N GLN A 30 -3.46 -9.52 33.91
CA GLN A 30 -2.92 -8.17 33.79
C GLN A 30 -2.50 -7.99 32.32
N ALA A 31 -3.48 -7.96 31.44
CA ALA A 31 -3.30 -7.60 30.05
C ALA A 31 -2.80 -6.15 29.98
N GLN A 32 -1.51 -5.96 29.79
CA GLN A 32 -0.96 -4.64 29.54
C GLN A 32 -1.39 -4.22 28.13
N THR A 33 -2.55 -3.60 28.03
CA THR A 33 -3.06 -3.04 26.80
C THR A 33 -2.31 -1.76 26.49
N ASN A 34 -1.61 -1.72 25.38
CA ASN A 34 -0.95 -0.51 24.89
C ASN A 34 -1.71 -0.01 23.66
N VAL A 35 -2.29 1.19 23.77
CA VAL A 35 -2.94 1.89 22.67
C VAL A 35 -2.11 3.12 22.31
N THR A 36 -1.79 3.26 21.03
CA THR A 36 -0.98 4.35 20.49
C THR A 36 -1.77 5.10 19.44
N ILE A 37 -1.86 6.40 19.58
CA ILE A 37 -2.29 7.31 18.51
C ILE A 37 -1.05 7.68 17.71
N TYR A 38 -1.15 7.65 16.39
CA TYR A 38 -0.06 8.00 15.50
C TYR A 38 -0.58 8.64 14.22
N GLY A 39 0.31 9.30 13.52
CA GLY A 39 -0.06 9.87 12.25
C GLY A 39 1.09 10.54 11.53
N ARG A 40 0.75 11.10 10.38
CA ARG A 40 1.63 11.92 9.57
C ARG A 40 0.80 13.00 8.88
N VAL A 41 1.33 14.22 8.81
CA VAL A 41 0.83 15.31 7.99
C VAL A 41 1.92 15.67 7.00
N ASP A 42 1.58 15.65 5.72
CA ASP A 42 2.43 16.00 4.60
C ASP A 42 1.77 17.11 3.79
N ALA A 43 2.45 18.23 3.61
CA ALA A 43 1.96 19.36 2.84
C ALA A 43 3.12 20.10 2.18
N GLY A 44 2.88 20.64 1.00
CA GLY A 44 3.91 21.31 0.23
C GLY A 44 3.37 22.12 -0.93
N ILE A 45 4.32 22.59 -1.74
CA ILE A 45 4.06 23.30 -2.99
C ILE A 45 4.45 22.38 -4.12
N ASN A 46 3.61 22.31 -5.14
CA ASN A 46 3.89 21.56 -6.35
C ASN A 46 3.78 22.42 -7.61
N TYR A 47 4.47 21.97 -8.63
CA TYR A 47 4.33 22.47 -10.00
C TYR A 47 4.34 21.28 -10.95
N GLN A 48 3.45 21.32 -11.93
CA GLN A 48 3.36 20.31 -12.97
C GLN A 48 3.14 20.98 -14.31
N SER A 49 3.97 20.64 -15.31
CA SER A 49 3.83 21.16 -16.66
C SER A 49 2.85 20.33 -17.50
N ASN A 50 2.37 20.89 -18.60
CA ASN A 50 1.51 20.22 -19.60
C ASN A 50 0.30 19.48 -18.99
N GLN A 51 -0.30 20.09 -17.97
CA GLN A 51 -1.54 19.61 -17.40
C GLN A 51 -2.69 19.78 -18.40
N ASN A 52 -3.60 18.80 -18.38
CA ASN A 52 -4.83 18.85 -19.14
C ASN A 52 -5.83 19.77 -18.42
N GLY A 53 -5.99 21.00 -18.89
CA GLY A 53 -6.93 21.99 -18.38
C GLY A 53 -8.37 21.80 -18.89
N GLY A 54 -8.66 20.69 -19.57
CA GLY A 54 -9.95 20.45 -20.21
C GLY A 54 -10.02 21.06 -21.60
N LYS A 55 -11.20 21.55 -22.00
CA LYS A 55 -11.44 22.15 -23.31
C LYS A 55 -11.89 23.60 -23.18
N ASP A 56 -11.45 24.45 -24.11
CA ASP A 56 -11.96 25.81 -24.24
C ASP A 56 -13.36 25.85 -24.90
N ALA A 57 -13.93 27.02 -25.01
CA ALA A 57 -15.26 27.21 -25.64
C ALA A 57 -15.31 26.78 -27.13
N ASN A 58 -14.16 26.65 -27.79
CA ASN A 58 -14.03 26.21 -29.17
C ASN A 58 -13.72 24.72 -29.29
N GLY A 59 -13.64 23.99 -28.16
CA GLY A 59 -13.32 22.57 -28.10
C GLY A 59 -11.84 22.23 -28.17
N ASN A 60 -10.92 23.22 -28.14
CA ASN A 60 -9.47 22.98 -28.13
C ASN A 60 -9.00 22.57 -26.74
N THR A 61 -8.05 21.63 -26.68
CA THR A 61 -7.46 21.23 -25.41
C THR A 61 -6.63 22.34 -24.80
N ILE A 62 -6.99 22.77 -23.58
CA ILE A 62 -6.21 23.70 -22.79
C ILE A 62 -5.02 22.95 -22.22
N ARG A 63 -3.82 23.50 -22.41
CA ARG A 63 -2.59 22.96 -21.84
C ARG A 63 -1.86 24.04 -21.05
N GLY A 64 -1.28 23.68 -19.92
CA GLY A 64 -0.54 24.66 -19.14
C GLY A 64 0.24 24.07 -17.99
N GLY A 65 1.07 24.90 -17.40
CA GLY A 65 1.68 24.62 -16.12
C GLY A 65 0.72 24.95 -15.00
N GLN A 66 0.68 24.11 -13.98
CA GLN A 66 -0.13 24.32 -12.80
C GLN A 66 0.74 24.36 -11.56
N TRP A 67 0.58 25.42 -10.76
CA TRP A 67 1.07 25.49 -9.40
C TRP A 67 -0.04 25.13 -8.43
N GLY A 68 0.31 24.45 -7.35
CA GLY A 68 -0.62 24.08 -6.31
C GLY A 68 0.01 24.04 -4.93
N VAL A 69 -0.86 24.05 -3.92
CA VAL A 69 -0.53 23.56 -2.59
C VAL A 69 -1.07 22.15 -2.53
N GLY A 70 -0.17 21.17 -2.45
CA GLY A 70 -0.49 19.75 -2.43
C GLY A 70 -0.28 19.14 -1.05
N GLY A 71 -0.85 17.98 -0.87
CA GLY A 71 -0.56 17.08 0.23
C GLY A 71 -0.21 15.70 -0.30
N ASN A 72 0.45 14.92 0.53
CA ASN A 72 0.80 13.53 0.21
C ASN A 72 1.88 13.34 -0.88
N GLU A 73 2.68 14.34 -1.16
CA GLU A 73 3.73 14.29 -2.18
C GLU A 73 4.92 13.42 -1.72
N TRP A 74 5.31 13.56 -0.44
CA TRP A 74 6.31 12.72 0.18
C TRP A 74 5.69 11.44 0.76
N GLY A 75 4.46 11.50 1.22
CA GLY A 75 3.76 10.34 1.71
C GLY A 75 2.38 10.67 2.26
N THR A 76 1.48 9.71 2.20
CA THR A 76 0.09 9.88 2.60
C THR A 76 -0.04 10.51 3.99
N SER A 77 -0.74 11.64 4.08
CA SER A 77 -1.20 12.17 5.37
C SER A 77 -2.20 11.19 5.95
N MET A 78 -2.00 10.81 7.21
CA MET A 78 -2.81 9.78 7.85
C MET A 78 -2.90 10.02 9.36
N PHE A 79 -3.99 9.55 9.94
CA PHE A 79 -4.24 9.47 11.36
C PHE A 79 -4.69 8.08 11.71
N GLY A 80 -4.12 7.49 12.77
CA GLY A 80 -4.45 6.13 13.16
C GLY A 80 -4.36 5.86 14.65
N ILE A 81 -5.01 4.79 15.03
CA ILE A 81 -4.98 4.19 16.37
C ILE A 81 -4.58 2.73 16.20
N LYS A 82 -3.59 2.29 16.94
CA LYS A 82 -3.18 0.88 16.99
C LYS A 82 -3.06 0.43 18.43
N GLY A 83 -3.33 -0.85 18.66
CA GLY A 83 -3.24 -1.41 19.98
C GLY A 83 -2.67 -2.82 19.98
N THR A 84 -2.13 -3.19 21.14
CA THR A 84 -1.61 -4.53 21.41
C THR A 84 -2.04 -4.93 22.81
N GLU A 85 -2.62 -6.11 22.93
CA GLU A 85 -2.98 -6.74 24.20
C GLU A 85 -2.20 -8.05 24.34
N ASP A 86 -1.51 -8.24 25.43
CA ASP A 86 -0.82 -9.51 25.74
C ASP A 86 -1.84 -10.50 26.28
N LEU A 87 -2.01 -11.62 25.58
CA LEU A 87 -2.93 -12.71 25.96
C LEU A 87 -2.24 -13.84 26.75
N GLY A 88 -0.94 -13.67 27.03
CA GLY A 88 -0.12 -14.68 27.70
C GLY A 88 0.46 -15.70 26.73
N GLY A 89 1.48 -16.44 27.21
CA GLY A 89 2.13 -17.50 26.42
C GLY A 89 2.81 -17.02 25.12
N GLY A 90 3.10 -15.71 25.00
CA GLY A 90 3.65 -15.10 23.78
C GLY A 90 2.62 -14.79 22.72
N LEU A 91 1.33 -15.02 22.99
CA LEU A 91 0.21 -14.66 22.10
C LEU A 91 -0.24 -13.23 22.39
N LYS A 92 -0.51 -12.45 21.36
CA LYS A 92 -1.00 -11.07 21.45
C LYS A 92 -2.16 -10.85 20.51
N ALA A 93 -3.18 -10.09 20.95
CA ALA A 93 -4.17 -9.50 20.10
C ALA A 93 -3.67 -8.14 19.62
N ILE A 94 -3.89 -7.82 18.37
CA ILE A 94 -3.45 -6.58 17.73
C ILE A 94 -4.57 -5.99 16.88
N PHE A 95 -4.61 -4.66 16.78
CA PHE A 95 -5.52 -3.98 15.85
C PHE A 95 -4.90 -2.72 15.30
N THR A 96 -5.40 -2.28 14.15
CA THR A 96 -5.07 -0.97 13.57
C THR A 96 -6.31 -0.38 12.90
N LEU A 97 -6.57 0.88 13.20
CA LEU A 97 -7.54 1.74 12.54
C LEU A 97 -6.78 2.93 11.97
N GLU A 98 -6.86 3.17 10.66
CA GLU A 98 -6.08 4.22 9.98
C GLU A 98 -6.91 4.89 8.89
N ASN A 99 -6.98 6.22 8.96
CA ASN A 99 -7.58 7.09 7.96
C ASN A 99 -6.49 7.78 7.15
N GLY A 100 -6.67 7.87 5.84
CA GLY A 100 -5.87 8.72 4.96
C GLY A 100 -6.62 10.00 4.63
N PHE A 101 -5.93 11.13 4.58
CA PHE A 101 -6.53 12.40 4.23
C PHE A 101 -5.58 13.25 3.38
N ASP A 102 -6.12 14.27 2.74
CA ASP A 102 -5.35 15.27 2.03
C ASP A 102 -5.23 16.52 2.91
N ALA A 103 -3.99 16.86 3.28
CA ALA A 103 -3.71 17.99 4.15
C ALA A 103 -4.01 19.35 3.49
N SER A 104 -4.08 19.43 2.16
CA SER A 104 -4.37 20.69 1.45
C SER A 104 -5.83 21.11 1.52
N ASN A 105 -6.75 20.16 1.69
CA ASN A 105 -8.19 20.42 1.66
C ASN A 105 -8.99 19.73 2.77
N GLY A 106 -8.33 18.89 3.60
CA GLY A 106 -8.95 18.17 4.71
C GLY A 106 -9.86 17.00 4.32
N ARG A 107 -9.90 16.62 3.05
CA ARG A 107 -10.76 15.51 2.58
C ARG A 107 -10.14 14.17 2.91
N VAL A 108 -11.01 13.19 3.17
CA VAL A 108 -10.61 11.79 3.35
C VAL A 108 -10.21 11.20 2.01
N ASN A 109 -9.09 10.49 1.99
CA ASN A 109 -8.62 9.76 0.79
C ASN A 109 -9.25 8.37 0.72
N GLY A 110 -9.58 7.92 -0.49
CA GLY A 110 -9.95 6.52 -0.75
C GLY A 110 -11.38 6.13 -0.40
N GLY A 111 -12.33 7.06 -0.39
CA GLY A 111 -13.75 6.77 -0.23
C GLY A 111 -14.47 7.55 0.87
N SER A 112 -15.71 7.14 1.20
CA SER A 112 -16.58 7.82 2.16
C SER A 112 -16.48 7.32 3.61
N GLY A 113 -15.65 6.31 3.88
CA GLY A 113 -15.51 5.75 5.24
C GLY A 113 -14.53 6.50 6.13
N LEU A 114 -14.63 6.32 7.45
CA LEU A 114 -13.69 6.91 8.39
C LEU A 114 -12.32 6.21 8.35
N TRP A 115 -12.29 4.88 8.22
CA TRP A 115 -11.04 4.10 8.25
C TRP A 115 -10.68 3.61 6.85
N THR A 116 -10.33 4.52 5.97
CA THR A 116 -10.15 4.24 4.54
C THR A 116 -8.90 3.44 4.21
N ARG A 117 -7.85 3.51 5.06
CA ARG A 117 -6.59 2.82 4.79
C ARG A 117 -6.50 1.46 5.48
N ARG A 118 -6.72 1.44 6.80
CA ARG A 118 -6.64 0.21 7.61
C ARG A 118 -7.78 0.15 8.62
N SER A 119 -8.39 -1.02 8.73
CA SER A 119 -9.40 -1.34 9.74
C SER A 119 -9.39 -2.84 9.95
N TRP A 120 -8.51 -3.33 10.80
CA TRP A 120 -8.31 -4.76 11.00
C TRP A 120 -7.98 -5.09 12.45
N VAL A 121 -8.26 -6.35 12.80
CA VAL A 121 -7.87 -7.00 14.05
C VAL A 121 -7.10 -8.28 13.72
N GLY A 122 -6.21 -8.71 14.60
CA GLY A 122 -5.42 -9.91 14.37
C GLY A 122 -4.80 -10.49 15.62
N LEU A 123 -4.14 -11.61 15.42
CA LEU A 123 -3.33 -12.32 16.42
C LEU A 123 -1.89 -12.44 15.93
N THR A 124 -0.95 -12.27 16.85
CA THR A 124 0.48 -12.47 16.56
C THR A 124 1.13 -13.28 17.69
N GLY A 125 2.11 -14.09 17.31
CA GLY A 125 2.81 -14.97 18.25
C GLY A 125 3.96 -15.72 17.57
N GLY A 126 4.41 -16.82 18.17
CA GLY A 126 5.46 -17.67 17.60
C GLY A 126 5.11 -18.27 16.22
N PHE A 127 3.84 -18.36 15.88
CA PHE A 127 3.35 -18.79 14.56
C PHE A 127 3.39 -17.71 13.49
N GLY A 128 3.70 -16.45 13.83
CA GLY A 128 3.60 -15.31 12.94
C GLY A 128 2.39 -14.42 13.25
N THR A 129 1.82 -13.80 12.22
CA THR A 129 0.70 -12.87 12.36
C THR A 129 -0.43 -13.25 11.40
N ILE A 130 -1.66 -13.37 11.92
CA ILE A 130 -2.89 -13.46 11.14
C ILE A 130 -3.74 -12.23 11.45
N LYS A 131 -4.30 -11.57 10.43
CA LYS A 131 -5.16 -10.40 10.58
C LYS A 131 -6.31 -10.43 9.59
N ALA A 132 -7.45 -9.85 9.98
CA ALA A 132 -8.65 -9.78 9.16
C ALA A 132 -9.27 -8.39 9.20
N GLY A 133 -9.75 -7.91 8.06
CA GLY A 133 -10.39 -6.60 7.90
C GLY A 133 -9.99 -5.91 6.61
N ARG A 134 -9.98 -4.57 6.63
CA ARG A 134 -9.47 -3.74 5.53
C ARG A 134 -8.00 -3.42 5.74
N ASP A 135 -7.18 -3.64 4.72
CA ASP A 135 -5.74 -3.32 4.77
C ASP A 135 -5.20 -2.97 3.39
N LEU A 136 -3.94 -2.59 3.33
CA LEU A 136 -3.21 -2.41 2.08
C LEU A 136 -3.19 -3.74 1.31
N THR A 137 -3.24 -3.67 -0.02
CA THR A 137 -2.95 -4.83 -0.88
C THR A 137 -1.47 -5.22 -0.75
N LEU A 138 -1.10 -6.42 -1.19
CA LEU A 138 0.32 -6.82 -1.22
C LEU A 138 1.20 -5.85 -2.03
N PRO A 139 0.80 -5.41 -3.25
CA PRO A 139 1.57 -4.37 -3.96
C PRO A 139 1.76 -3.10 -3.16
N SER A 140 0.71 -2.62 -2.51
CA SER A 140 0.77 -1.40 -1.70
C SER A 140 1.65 -1.53 -0.45
N ASP A 141 1.77 -2.73 0.12
CA ASP A 141 2.53 -3.00 1.34
C ASP A 141 4.00 -3.39 1.08
N ILE A 142 4.33 -3.84 -0.13
CA ILE A 142 5.63 -4.44 -0.44
C ILE A 142 6.47 -3.59 -1.38
N VAL A 143 5.89 -3.05 -2.46
CA VAL A 143 6.66 -2.39 -3.53
C VAL A 143 7.34 -1.11 -3.03
N TRP A 144 6.79 -0.43 -2.01
CA TRP A 144 7.41 0.77 -1.46
C TRP A 144 8.84 0.53 -0.94
N SER A 145 9.16 -0.66 -0.45
CA SER A 145 10.52 -0.99 0.03
C SER A 145 11.53 -1.17 -1.11
N LEU A 146 11.05 -1.44 -2.32
CA LEU A 146 11.84 -1.62 -3.53
C LEU A 146 11.98 -0.33 -4.35
N ASP A 147 11.32 0.75 -3.94
CA ASP A 147 11.31 2.04 -4.65
C ASP A 147 12.18 3.06 -3.92
N PRO A 148 13.14 3.72 -4.59
CA PRO A 148 13.98 4.77 -3.99
C PRO A 148 13.19 5.91 -3.36
N THR A 149 12.00 6.21 -3.88
CA THR A 149 11.08 7.23 -3.34
C THR A 149 10.13 6.69 -2.28
N GLY A 150 10.06 5.36 -2.09
CA GLY A 150 9.04 4.75 -1.25
C GLY A 150 7.63 4.81 -1.84
N GLN A 151 7.50 4.74 -3.17
CA GLN A 151 6.24 4.88 -3.93
C GLN A 151 5.54 6.24 -3.74
N GLN A 152 6.30 7.28 -3.52
CA GLN A 152 5.79 8.65 -3.42
C GLN A 152 5.54 9.24 -4.81
N ALA A 153 5.23 10.52 -4.86
CA ALA A 153 5.18 11.26 -6.11
C ALA A 153 6.50 11.09 -6.90
N LEU A 154 6.40 10.91 -8.20
CA LEU A 154 7.52 10.57 -9.09
C LEU A 154 8.19 9.22 -8.80
N GLY A 155 7.45 8.28 -8.24
CA GLY A 155 7.90 6.92 -7.94
C GLY A 155 7.36 5.87 -8.92
N SER A 156 7.58 4.59 -8.59
CA SER A 156 7.18 3.45 -9.42
C SER A 156 5.67 3.41 -9.71
N ALA A 157 4.83 3.87 -8.78
CA ALA A 157 3.38 3.89 -8.96
C ALA A 157 2.89 4.83 -10.07
N THR A 158 3.70 5.84 -10.46
CA THR A 158 3.40 6.78 -11.54
C THR A 158 3.20 6.05 -12.88
N LEU A 159 4.08 5.10 -13.22
CA LEU A 159 4.05 4.39 -14.51
C LEU A 159 3.15 3.13 -14.51
N VAL A 160 2.38 2.94 -13.46
CA VAL A 160 1.34 1.90 -13.36
C VAL A 160 0.00 2.48 -12.91
N ASN A 161 -0.20 3.79 -13.12
CA ASN A 161 -1.43 4.51 -12.83
C ASN A 161 -2.00 4.21 -11.43
N GLY A 162 -1.13 4.14 -10.42
CA GLY A 162 -1.50 3.88 -9.03
C GLY A 162 -1.89 2.45 -8.70
N ARG A 163 -1.67 1.46 -9.59
CA ARG A 163 -1.94 0.03 -9.33
C ARG A 163 -1.32 -0.49 -8.02
N ASN A 164 -0.25 0.15 -7.55
CA ASN A 164 0.46 -0.21 -6.32
C ASN A 164 -0.07 0.50 -5.06
N TRP A 165 -1.13 1.32 -5.15
CA TRP A 165 -1.65 2.08 -3.99
C TRP A 165 -2.93 1.54 -3.34
N PRO A 166 -3.71 0.61 -3.92
CA PRO A 166 -5.02 0.23 -3.40
C PRO A 166 -4.99 -0.38 -2.00
N GLN A 167 -6.16 -0.34 -1.39
CA GLN A 167 -6.55 -1.07 -0.19
C GLN A 167 -7.66 -2.05 -0.55
N THR A 168 -7.70 -3.18 0.16
CA THR A 168 -8.73 -4.19 -0.01
C THR A 168 -9.51 -4.39 1.29
N SER A 169 -10.83 -4.39 1.19
CA SER A 169 -11.73 -4.78 2.28
C SER A 169 -11.90 -6.30 2.32
N ASN A 170 -12.49 -6.81 3.41
CA ASN A 170 -12.85 -8.22 3.57
C ASN A 170 -11.65 -9.15 3.34
N GLN A 171 -10.48 -8.71 3.81
CA GLN A 171 -9.20 -9.36 3.60
C GLN A 171 -8.78 -10.15 4.82
N VAL A 172 -8.20 -11.33 4.59
CA VAL A 172 -7.41 -12.07 5.57
C VAL A 172 -5.97 -12.09 5.07
N GLN A 173 -5.03 -11.81 5.97
CA GLN A 173 -3.60 -11.89 5.69
C GLN A 173 -2.90 -12.75 6.73
N TYR A 174 -1.90 -13.49 6.27
CA TYR A 174 -0.96 -14.20 7.13
C TYR A 174 0.46 -13.82 6.78
N ILE A 175 1.27 -13.56 7.81
CA ILE A 175 2.69 -13.22 7.71
C ILE A 175 3.44 -14.20 8.60
N THR A 176 4.41 -14.94 8.05
CA THR A 176 5.25 -15.87 8.82
C THR A 176 6.13 -15.13 9.82
N PRO A 177 6.63 -15.81 10.84
CA PRO A 177 7.80 -15.33 11.59
C PRO A 177 8.98 -15.10 10.62
N ASN A 178 9.95 -14.28 11.07
CA ASN A 178 11.23 -14.19 10.37
C ASN A 178 12.04 -15.46 10.65
N MET A 179 12.33 -16.23 9.62
CA MET A 179 13.06 -17.50 9.66
C MET A 179 14.45 -17.31 9.06
N GLY A 180 15.37 -16.69 9.82
CA GLY A 180 16.74 -16.43 9.35
C GLY A 180 16.83 -15.44 8.17
N GLY A 181 15.91 -14.49 8.12
CA GLY A 181 15.77 -13.51 7.04
C GLY A 181 14.63 -13.82 6.08
N PHE A 182 14.14 -15.05 6.01
CA PHE A 182 13.00 -15.40 5.17
C PHE A 182 11.67 -15.04 5.83
N VAL A 183 10.83 -14.31 5.10
CA VAL A 183 9.46 -13.97 5.48
C VAL A 183 8.56 -14.26 4.29
N ALA A 184 7.45 -14.95 4.53
CA ALA A 184 6.38 -15.14 3.55
C ALA A 184 5.13 -14.40 4.01
N GLN A 185 4.38 -13.83 3.07
CA GLN A 185 3.12 -13.14 3.32
C GLN A 185 2.08 -13.61 2.31
N GLY A 186 0.90 -13.98 2.78
CA GLY A 186 -0.25 -14.31 1.95
C GLY A 186 -1.43 -13.41 2.28
N ALA A 187 -2.19 -13.01 1.27
CA ALA A 187 -3.40 -12.22 1.42
C ALA A 187 -4.53 -12.74 0.53
N TYR A 188 -5.74 -12.71 1.03
CA TYR A 188 -6.95 -13.00 0.27
C TYR A 188 -8.06 -12.03 0.67
N GLY A 189 -8.57 -11.26 -0.28
CA GLY A 189 -9.73 -10.40 -0.16
C GLY A 189 -10.93 -11.04 -0.84
N ALA A 190 -12.00 -11.27 -0.08
CA ALA A 190 -13.25 -11.80 -0.60
C ALA A 190 -14.00 -10.72 -1.39
N GLY A 191 -14.48 -11.08 -2.57
CA GLY A 191 -15.26 -10.15 -3.42
C GLY A 191 -16.72 -10.01 -3.00
N GLU A 192 -17.20 -10.91 -2.10
CA GLU A 192 -18.57 -10.91 -1.51
C GLU A 192 -19.70 -10.81 -2.54
N GLN A 193 -19.50 -11.40 -3.73
CA GLN A 193 -20.50 -11.42 -4.77
C GLN A 193 -21.30 -12.71 -4.70
N ALA A 194 -22.61 -12.60 -4.49
CA ALA A 194 -23.51 -13.75 -4.43
C ALA A 194 -23.41 -14.62 -5.70
N GLY A 195 -23.21 -15.92 -5.52
CA GLY A 195 -23.07 -16.89 -6.61
C GLY A 195 -21.68 -16.90 -7.30
N SER A 196 -20.71 -16.13 -6.83
CA SER A 196 -19.37 -16.12 -7.42
C SER A 196 -18.27 -15.86 -6.39
N ALA A 197 -17.40 -16.82 -6.17
CA ALA A 197 -16.19 -16.65 -5.36
C ALA A 197 -15.08 -15.87 -6.10
N LYS A 198 -15.23 -15.64 -7.41
CA LYS A 198 -14.20 -15.01 -8.24
C LYS A 198 -14.42 -13.51 -8.44
N LYS A 199 -15.67 -13.06 -8.56
CA LYS A 199 -15.98 -11.64 -8.80
C LYS A 199 -15.52 -10.79 -7.62
N GLY A 200 -14.68 -9.78 -7.89
CA GLY A 200 -14.16 -8.85 -6.89
C GLY A 200 -13.14 -9.43 -5.91
N ASN A 201 -12.76 -10.70 -6.03
CA ASN A 201 -11.72 -11.22 -5.16
C ASN A 201 -10.33 -10.66 -5.56
N SER A 202 -9.46 -10.59 -4.59
CA SER A 202 -8.08 -10.13 -4.76
C SER A 202 -7.15 -10.85 -3.80
N GLY A 203 -5.86 -10.75 -4.03
CA GLY A 203 -4.83 -11.25 -3.11
C GLY A 203 -3.70 -11.96 -3.81
N GLY A 204 -2.79 -12.51 -3.03
CA GLY A 204 -1.60 -13.13 -3.58
C GLY A 204 -0.63 -13.63 -2.52
N LEU A 205 0.60 -13.82 -2.96
CA LEU A 205 1.71 -14.29 -2.14
C LEU A 205 2.94 -13.41 -2.36
N ALA A 206 3.69 -13.19 -1.30
CA ALA A 206 4.99 -12.53 -1.34
C ALA A 206 6.00 -13.30 -0.52
N LEU A 207 7.24 -13.29 -1.00
CA LEU A 207 8.40 -13.83 -0.34
C LEU A 207 9.44 -12.73 -0.22
N ALA A 208 10.06 -12.61 0.93
CA ALA A 208 11.15 -11.70 1.19
C ALA A 208 12.32 -12.46 1.82
N PHE A 209 13.54 -12.07 1.44
CA PHE A 209 14.76 -12.43 2.13
C PHE A 209 15.46 -11.15 2.56
N ILE A 210 15.44 -10.87 3.86
CA ILE A 210 15.83 -9.61 4.45
C ILE A 210 17.07 -9.84 5.34
N GLN A 211 18.14 -9.17 4.99
CA GLN A 211 19.41 -9.14 5.73
C GLN A 211 19.76 -7.69 6.07
N PRO A 212 20.70 -7.43 6.99
CA PRO A 212 21.04 -6.05 7.39
C PRO A 212 21.43 -5.13 6.23
N ASN A 213 22.10 -5.67 5.21
CA ASN A 213 22.68 -4.88 4.12
C ASN A 213 22.00 -5.12 2.76
N TYR A 214 21.06 -6.06 2.66
CA TYR A 214 20.34 -6.30 1.42
C TYR A 214 18.97 -6.93 1.67
N GLU A 215 18.11 -6.76 0.70
CA GLU A 215 16.75 -7.28 0.71
C GLU A 215 16.41 -7.76 -0.71
N LEU A 216 15.80 -8.94 -0.81
CA LEU A 216 15.23 -9.47 -2.03
C LEU A 216 13.75 -9.74 -1.79
N ARG A 217 12.89 -9.37 -2.72
CA ARG A 217 11.45 -9.66 -2.67
C ARG A 217 10.94 -10.17 -4.00
N ALA A 218 10.00 -11.09 -3.91
CA ALA A 218 9.18 -11.54 -5.02
C ALA A 218 7.72 -11.55 -4.58
N MET A 219 6.81 -11.09 -5.43
CA MET A 219 5.39 -11.01 -5.13
C MET A 219 4.59 -11.36 -6.39
N TYR A 220 3.50 -12.11 -6.18
CA TYR A 220 2.45 -12.32 -7.18
C TYR A 220 1.11 -11.97 -6.57
N ASP A 221 0.39 -11.04 -7.19
CA ASP A 221 -0.91 -10.53 -6.73
C ASP A 221 -1.92 -10.53 -7.88
N VAL A 222 -3.18 -10.67 -7.54
CA VAL A 222 -4.29 -10.62 -8.49
C VAL A 222 -5.43 -9.76 -7.94
N ALA A 223 -6.11 -9.04 -8.83
CA ALA A 223 -7.36 -8.35 -8.55
C ALA A 223 -8.34 -8.65 -9.68
N ASN A 224 -9.50 -9.18 -9.36
CA ASN A 224 -10.55 -9.51 -10.30
C ASN A 224 -11.62 -8.42 -10.33
N ASP A 225 -12.16 -8.13 -11.50
CA ASP A 225 -13.27 -7.21 -11.67
C ASP A 225 -14.51 -7.68 -10.87
N PRO A 226 -15.18 -6.80 -10.09
CA PRO A 226 -16.32 -7.17 -9.26
C PRO A 226 -17.58 -7.48 -10.06
N LEU A 227 -17.70 -7.05 -11.32
CA LEU A 227 -18.87 -7.28 -12.15
C LEU A 227 -18.81 -8.61 -12.89
N ASN A 228 -17.65 -8.96 -13.43
CA ASN A 228 -17.51 -10.14 -14.30
C ASN A 228 -16.48 -11.16 -13.79
N GLY A 229 -15.61 -10.80 -12.84
CA GLY A 229 -14.57 -11.67 -12.30
C GLY A 229 -13.40 -11.91 -13.24
N GLN A 230 -13.17 -11.01 -14.20
CA GLN A 230 -12.10 -11.11 -15.18
C GLN A 230 -10.93 -10.15 -14.83
N TYR A 231 -9.83 -10.32 -15.56
CA TYR A 231 -8.71 -9.38 -15.58
C TYR A 231 -8.83 -8.52 -16.83
N ASP A 232 -9.66 -7.47 -16.75
CA ASP A 232 -10.08 -6.66 -17.89
C ASP A 232 -9.68 -5.19 -17.79
N SER A 233 -8.89 -4.85 -16.78
CA SER A 233 -8.29 -3.53 -16.62
C SER A 233 -6.85 -3.65 -16.16
N LEU A 234 -5.91 -3.23 -17.01
CA LEU A 234 -4.48 -3.37 -16.74
C LEU A 234 -4.05 -2.68 -15.43
N TRP A 235 -4.69 -1.56 -15.10
CA TRP A 235 -4.33 -0.73 -13.96
C TRP A 235 -5.19 -0.96 -12.70
N GLN A 236 -6.25 -1.79 -12.81
CA GLN A 236 -7.17 -2.04 -11.69
C GLN A 236 -7.38 -3.53 -11.44
N TYR A 237 -7.80 -4.27 -12.50
CA TYR A 237 -8.16 -5.69 -12.42
C TYR A 237 -7.21 -6.51 -13.25
N SER A 238 -6.06 -6.83 -12.68
CA SER A 238 -4.93 -7.46 -13.36
C SER A 238 -4.21 -8.44 -12.45
N LYS A 239 -3.33 -9.22 -13.07
CA LYS A 239 -2.30 -10.00 -12.40
C LYS A 239 -1.03 -9.19 -12.36
N GLU A 240 -0.31 -9.27 -11.26
CA GLU A 240 0.94 -8.56 -11.04
C GLU A 240 2.02 -9.50 -10.54
N LEU A 241 3.17 -9.50 -11.19
CA LEU A 241 4.39 -10.11 -10.70
C LEU A 241 5.41 -9.00 -10.45
N THR A 242 5.93 -8.89 -9.24
CA THR A 242 7.02 -7.97 -8.93
C THR A 242 8.18 -8.73 -8.31
N VAL A 243 9.40 -8.46 -8.80
CA VAL A 243 10.65 -8.99 -8.26
C VAL A 243 11.64 -7.86 -8.17
N GLY A 244 12.32 -7.73 -7.05
CA GLY A 244 13.30 -6.68 -6.86
C GLY A 244 14.14 -6.88 -5.62
N GLY A 245 15.05 -5.95 -5.42
CA GLY A 245 15.91 -5.95 -4.25
C GLY A 245 16.59 -4.63 -4.01
N THR A 246 17.18 -4.55 -2.84
CA THR A 246 18.01 -3.42 -2.41
C THR A 246 19.33 -3.92 -1.84
N ALA A 247 20.37 -3.11 -1.99
CA ALA A 247 21.67 -3.38 -1.38
C ALA A 247 22.25 -2.08 -0.80
N THR A 248 22.76 -2.16 0.43
CA THR A 248 23.32 -1.00 1.14
C THR A 248 24.82 -1.18 1.31
N PHE A 249 25.59 -0.21 0.85
CA PHE A 249 27.05 -0.13 0.96
C PHE A 249 27.39 1.17 1.68
N ASN A 250 27.71 1.09 2.96
CA ASN A 250 27.91 2.26 3.81
C ASN A 250 26.71 3.25 3.72
N ASN A 251 26.91 4.40 3.12
CA ASN A 251 25.92 5.47 3.00
C ASN A 251 25.09 5.39 1.70
N LEU A 252 25.34 4.42 0.83
CA LEU A 252 24.66 4.25 -0.45
C LEU A 252 23.73 3.04 -0.41
N LYS A 253 22.43 3.26 -0.59
CA LYS A 253 21.44 2.22 -0.82
C LYS A 253 21.01 2.20 -2.28
N LEU A 254 21.22 1.08 -2.94
CA LEU A 254 20.82 0.84 -4.33
C LEU A 254 19.50 0.08 -4.38
N PHE A 255 18.73 0.31 -5.44
CA PHE A 255 17.44 -0.29 -5.70
C PHE A 255 17.37 -0.77 -7.14
N ALA A 256 16.78 -1.93 -7.36
CA ALA A 256 16.42 -2.42 -8.68
C ALA A 256 15.20 -3.33 -8.59
N ALA A 257 14.23 -3.15 -9.49
CA ALA A 257 13.07 -4.03 -9.55
C ALA A 257 12.47 -4.10 -10.95
N TYR A 258 11.72 -5.17 -11.15
CA TYR A 258 10.91 -5.48 -12.32
C TYR A 258 9.50 -5.81 -11.88
N GLN A 259 8.52 -5.26 -12.60
CA GLN A 259 7.10 -5.50 -12.39
C GLN A 259 6.45 -5.81 -13.74
N ASN A 260 5.64 -6.87 -13.78
CA ASN A 260 4.83 -7.22 -14.93
C ASN A 260 3.36 -7.18 -14.54
N LEU A 261 2.57 -6.45 -15.29
CA LEU A 261 1.11 -6.44 -15.21
C LEU A 261 0.51 -7.17 -16.41
N SER A 262 -0.57 -7.95 -16.19
CA SER A 262 -1.28 -8.67 -17.26
C SER A 262 -2.78 -8.71 -16.98
N ALA A 263 -3.56 -8.25 -17.96
CA ALA A 263 -5.02 -8.23 -17.95
C ALA A 263 -5.59 -8.85 -19.23
N PRO A 264 -5.54 -10.20 -19.36
CA PRO A 264 -5.79 -10.91 -20.64
C PRO A 264 -7.23 -10.82 -21.16
N ALA A 265 -8.16 -10.25 -20.40
CA ALA A 265 -9.53 -9.99 -20.83
C ALA A 265 -9.74 -8.55 -21.35
N VAL A 266 -8.70 -7.72 -21.42
CA VAL A 266 -8.75 -6.42 -22.10
C VAL A 266 -8.99 -6.66 -23.60
N VAL A 267 -10.03 -6.02 -24.12
CA VAL A 267 -10.43 -6.19 -25.54
C VAL A 267 -9.72 -5.20 -26.45
N THR A 268 -9.47 -3.97 -25.95
CA THR A 268 -8.84 -2.90 -26.72
C THR A 268 -7.75 -2.22 -25.90
N GLY A 269 -6.62 -1.93 -26.54
CA GLY A 269 -5.47 -1.34 -25.87
C GLY A 269 -4.50 -2.37 -25.29
N PRO A 270 -3.58 -1.95 -24.40
CA PRO A 270 -2.58 -2.82 -23.84
C PRO A 270 -3.19 -3.74 -22.75
N ASP A 271 -2.88 -5.02 -22.85
CA ASP A 271 -3.21 -6.04 -21.85
C ASP A 271 -2.00 -6.48 -21.03
N LYS A 272 -0.80 -5.94 -21.34
CA LYS A 272 0.44 -6.18 -20.59
C LYS A 272 1.28 -4.92 -20.47
N ALA A 273 1.90 -4.76 -19.30
CA ALA A 273 2.92 -3.75 -19.05
C ALA A 273 4.14 -4.40 -18.40
N ASN A 274 5.32 -4.07 -18.92
CA ASN A 274 6.60 -4.40 -18.32
C ASN A 274 7.22 -3.13 -17.78
N HIS A 275 7.42 -3.05 -16.47
CA HIS A 275 7.91 -1.90 -15.75
C HIS A 275 9.22 -2.25 -15.05
N PHE A 276 10.23 -1.41 -15.21
CA PHE A 276 11.57 -1.56 -14.63
C PHE A 276 11.96 -0.29 -13.94
N TRP A 277 12.66 -0.39 -12.83
CA TRP A 277 13.29 0.77 -12.23
C TRP A 277 14.61 0.43 -11.56
N VAL A 278 15.45 1.45 -11.49
CA VAL A 278 16.69 1.47 -10.74
C VAL A 278 16.81 2.81 -10.04
N GLY A 279 17.49 2.84 -8.92
CA GLY A 279 17.77 4.09 -8.24
C GLY A 279 18.69 3.94 -7.05
N ALA A 280 18.96 5.06 -6.41
CA ALA A 280 19.86 5.14 -5.30
C ALA A 280 19.43 6.20 -4.28
N ASN A 281 19.66 5.91 -3.00
CA ASN A 281 19.61 6.84 -1.90
C ASN A 281 21.01 6.96 -1.29
N TYR A 282 21.56 8.18 -1.28
CA TYR A 282 22.87 8.45 -0.71
C TYR A 282 22.76 9.36 0.51
N GLN A 283 23.13 8.81 1.66
CA GLN A 283 23.16 9.56 2.93
C GLN A 283 24.41 10.46 2.96
N LEU A 284 24.26 11.70 2.51
CA LEU A 284 25.36 12.66 2.41
C LEU A 284 25.81 13.12 3.80
N THR A 285 24.85 13.38 4.70
CA THR A 285 25.08 13.68 6.12
C THR A 285 24.04 12.91 6.95
N PRO A 286 24.16 12.83 8.28
CA PRO A 286 23.12 12.22 9.10
C PRO A 286 21.72 12.83 8.93
N ALA A 287 21.61 14.06 8.44
CA ALA A 287 20.35 14.75 8.22
C ALA A 287 19.93 14.79 6.74
N LEU A 288 20.84 14.66 5.78
CA LEU A 288 20.58 14.87 4.35
C LEU A 288 20.76 13.58 3.55
N THR A 289 19.67 13.14 2.89
CA THR A 289 19.67 12.04 1.93
C THR A 289 19.39 12.60 0.53
N LEU A 290 20.22 12.24 -0.44
CA LEU A 290 20.00 12.47 -1.86
C LEU A 290 19.34 11.25 -2.48
N ILE A 291 18.42 11.46 -3.41
CA ILE A 291 17.63 10.43 -4.08
C ILE A 291 17.75 10.61 -5.58
N GLY A 292 17.95 9.52 -6.30
CA GLY A 292 17.91 9.52 -7.77
C GLY A 292 17.30 8.22 -8.28
N ALA A 293 16.42 8.32 -9.27
CA ALA A 293 15.76 7.14 -9.83
C ALA A 293 15.40 7.32 -11.31
N ALA A 294 15.36 6.18 -12.01
CA ALA A 294 14.88 6.06 -13.37
C ALA A 294 13.92 4.88 -13.46
N TYR A 295 12.78 5.12 -14.10
CA TYR A 295 11.70 4.15 -14.30
C TYR A 295 11.36 4.06 -15.78
N HIS A 296 11.07 2.87 -16.27
CA HIS A 296 10.66 2.62 -17.64
C HIS A 296 9.49 1.65 -17.70
N VAL A 297 8.42 2.00 -18.41
CA VAL A 297 7.32 1.09 -18.70
C VAL A 297 7.20 0.89 -20.20
N LYS A 298 6.99 -0.36 -20.62
CA LYS A 298 6.65 -0.73 -21.99
C LYS A 298 5.32 -1.48 -22.01
N LEU A 299 4.41 -1.00 -22.84
CA LEU A 299 3.12 -1.59 -23.11
C LEU A 299 3.21 -2.48 -24.36
N ASN A 300 2.39 -3.53 -24.42
CA ASN A 300 2.28 -4.35 -25.62
C ASN A 300 1.30 -3.77 -26.65
N HIS A 301 1.06 -4.49 -27.73
CA HIS A 301 0.16 -4.09 -28.85
C HIS A 301 0.49 -2.69 -29.40
N ASP A 302 1.79 -2.37 -29.52
CA ASP A 302 2.31 -1.09 -30.01
C ASP A 302 1.74 0.15 -29.26
N SER A 303 1.25 -0.08 -28.02
CA SER A 303 0.68 0.97 -27.18
C SER A 303 1.75 1.90 -26.57
N GLY A 304 3.02 1.70 -26.92
CA GLY A 304 4.11 2.60 -26.60
C GLY A 304 4.85 2.31 -25.29
N SER A 305 5.58 3.30 -24.86
CA SER A 305 6.37 3.26 -23.63
C SER A 305 6.49 4.63 -23.00
N ALA A 306 6.82 4.68 -21.71
CA ALA A 306 7.13 5.93 -21.02
C ALA A 306 8.37 5.76 -20.12
N ASN A 307 9.04 6.87 -19.85
CA ASN A 307 10.17 6.95 -18.94
C ASN A 307 9.92 8.05 -17.91
N LEU A 308 10.28 7.79 -16.67
CA LEU A 308 10.27 8.76 -15.60
C LEU A 308 11.69 8.85 -15.01
N PHE A 309 12.20 10.04 -14.90
CA PHE A 309 13.49 10.33 -14.25
C PHE A 309 13.24 11.31 -13.12
N MET A 310 13.82 11.05 -11.96
CA MET A 310 13.69 11.95 -10.83
C MET A 310 15.00 12.08 -10.07
N VAL A 311 15.17 13.25 -9.47
CA VAL A 311 16.15 13.54 -8.44
C VAL A 311 15.48 14.29 -7.30
N GLY A 312 15.95 14.06 -6.09
CA GLY A 312 15.37 14.71 -4.92
C GLY A 312 16.27 14.63 -3.70
N SER A 313 15.81 15.20 -2.62
CA SER A 313 16.47 15.10 -1.33
C SER A 313 15.48 15.19 -0.18
N ASN A 314 15.83 14.54 0.92
CA ASN A 314 15.16 14.64 2.20
C ASN A 314 16.13 15.23 3.23
N TYR A 315 15.72 16.28 3.93
CA TYR A 315 16.46 16.88 5.02
C TYR A 315 15.71 16.69 6.35
N SER A 316 16.24 15.85 7.21
CA SER A 316 15.64 15.54 8.53
C SER A 316 15.92 16.66 9.52
N LEU A 317 14.90 17.45 9.87
CA LEU A 317 14.96 18.43 10.97
C LEU A 317 14.97 17.74 12.33
N SER A 318 14.32 16.59 12.41
CA SER A 318 14.27 15.71 13.60
C SER A 318 13.92 14.27 13.18
N LYS A 319 13.81 13.34 14.14
CA LYS A 319 13.31 11.98 13.88
C LYS A 319 11.88 11.92 13.34
N ARG A 320 11.10 12.99 13.49
CA ARG A 320 9.68 13.06 13.13
C ARG A 320 9.36 14.09 12.05
N THR A 321 10.29 14.99 11.75
CA THR A 321 10.05 16.10 10.82
C THR A 321 11.13 16.14 9.78
N LEU A 322 10.73 16.15 8.52
CA LEU A 322 11.65 16.32 7.39
C LEU A 322 11.12 17.35 6.40
N LEU A 323 12.04 18.01 5.73
CA LEU A 323 11.80 18.78 4.52
C LEU A 323 12.18 17.92 3.33
N TYR A 324 11.46 18.08 2.23
CA TYR A 324 11.77 17.37 0.99
C TYR A 324 11.72 18.30 -0.21
N VAL A 325 12.48 17.94 -1.22
CA VAL A 325 12.40 18.50 -2.56
C VAL A 325 12.63 17.42 -3.58
N SER A 326 11.84 17.40 -4.64
CA SER A 326 12.01 16.50 -5.78
C SER A 326 11.64 17.17 -7.09
N VAL A 327 12.38 16.82 -8.13
CA VAL A 327 12.14 17.23 -9.51
C VAL A 327 12.15 15.97 -10.37
N GLY A 328 11.18 15.87 -11.27
CA GLY A 328 11.13 14.75 -12.20
C GLY A 328 10.61 15.14 -13.56
N THR A 329 10.95 14.36 -14.55
CA THR A 329 10.43 14.47 -15.92
C THR A 329 9.88 13.14 -16.37
N LEU A 330 8.62 13.15 -16.78
CA LEU A 330 7.92 12.05 -17.42
C LEU A 330 7.97 12.27 -18.93
N ARG A 331 8.46 11.28 -19.66
CA ARG A 331 8.55 11.27 -21.12
C ARG A 331 7.65 10.19 -21.67
N ASN A 332 6.52 10.60 -22.21
CA ASN A 332 5.58 9.74 -22.90
C ASN A 332 6.03 9.47 -24.34
N GLY A 333 5.89 8.22 -24.78
CA GLY A 333 5.90 7.88 -26.19
C GLY A 333 4.63 8.42 -26.89
N SER A 334 4.61 8.38 -28.20
CA SER A 334 3.50 8.94 -29.03
C SER A 334 2.12 8.35 -28.72
N GLN A 335 2.06 7.17 -28.11
CA GLN A 335 0.84 6.42 -27.80
C GLN A 335 0.50 6.37 -26.31
N THR A 336 1.36 6.92 -25.43
CA THR A 336 1.17 6.87 -23.97
C THR A 336 0.71 8.22 -23.41
N ASP A 337 -0.01 8.18 -22.31
CA ASP A 337 -0.65 9.32 -21.66
C ASP A 337 -0.46 9.33 -20.13
N PHE A 338 0.64 8.75 -19.66
CA PHE A 338 0.99 8.78 -18.23
C PHE A 338 1.13 10.20 -17.70
N GLN A 339 0.81 10.40 -16.43
CA GLN A 339 0.87 11.67 -15.73
C GLN A 339 1.79 11.59 -14.53
N VAL A 340 2.50 12.69 -14.22
CA VAL A 340 3.37 12.81 -13.03
C VAL A 340 2.57 12.66 -11.73
N GLU A 341 1.30 13.03 -11.73
CA GLU A 341 0.36 12.80 -10.66
C GLU A 341 -0.82 11.98 -11.17
N THR A 342 -0.90 10.74 -10.72
CA THR A 342 -1.95 9.81 -11.12
C THR A 342 -3.28 10.28 -10.51
N GLY A 343 -4.28 10.48 -11.36
CA GLY A 343 -5.61 10.94 -10.93
C GLY A 343 -5.75 12.45 -10.81
N GLY A 344 -4.88 13.22 -11.46
CA GLY A 344 -4.97 14.69 -11.52
C GLY A 344 -6.34 15.24 -11.95
N PRO A 345 -6.57 16.57 -11.78
CA PRO A 345 -7.92 17.17 -11.72
C PRO A 345 -8.83 16.90 -12.92
N ASN A 346 -8.26 16.53 -14.06
CA ASN A 346 -9.02 16.24 -15.29
C ASN A 346 -8.90 14.79 -15.78
N GLY A 347 -8.35 13.91 -14.93
CA GLY A 347 -8.47 12.46 -15.06
C GLY A 347 -7.56 11.77 -16.07
N ASN A 348 -7.14 12.42 -17.15
CA ASN A 348 -6.38 11.77 -18.21
C ASN A 348 -5.18 12.61 -18.63
N GLY A 349 -4.04 11.98 -18.78
CA GLY A 349 -2.87 12.55 -19.43
C GLY A 349 -3.16 12.95 -20.89
N LEU A 350 -2.29 13.76 -21.43
CA LEU A 350 -2.33 14.10 -22.84
C LEU A 350 -1.41 13.17 -23.61
N THR A 351 -1.96 12.39 -24.51
CA THR A 351 -1.20 11.41 -25.32
C THR A 351 0.00 12.06 -26.00
N GLY A 352 1.17 11.43 -25.86
CA GLY A 352 2.42 11.89 -26.43
C GLY A 352 3.02 13.14 -25.77
N GLN A 353 2.44 13.61 -24.67
CA GLN A 353 2.93 14.82 -24.01
C GLN A 353 3.82 14.47 -22.81
N ASN A 354 4.98 15.13 -22.80
CA ASN A 354 5.91 15.05 -21.67
C ASN A 354 5.48 15.98 -20.56
N GLN A 355 5.78 15.61 -19.32
CA GLN A 355 5.52 16.44 -18.16
C GLN A 355 6.79 16.59 -17.32
N THR A 356 6.91 17.73 -16.65
CA THR A 356 7.92 17.98 -15.61
C THR A 356 7.17 18.36 -14.34
N ALA A 357 7.59 17.81 -13.22
CA ALA A 357 7.06 18.16 -11.92
C ALA A 357 8.15 18.60 -10.95
N PHE A 358 7.76 19.47 -10.05
CA PHE A 358 8.54 19.92 -8.91
C PHE A 358 7.66 19.82 -7.66
N TYR A 359 8.19 19.18 -6.62
CA TYR A 359 7.52 19.05 -5.33
C TYR A 359 8.48 19.48 -4.23
N THR A 360 7.98 20.25 -3.29
CA THR A 360 8.73 20.60 -2.06
C THR A 360 7.77 20.80 -0.91
N GLY A 361 8.16 20.38 0.28
CA GLY A 361 7.26 20.48 1.42
C GLY A 361 7.88 19.99 2.72
N ILE A 362 6.99 19.82 3.69
CA ILE A 362 7.29 19.36 5.03
C ILE A 362 6.41 18.14 5.35
N SER A 363 7.02 17.12 5.90
CA SER A 363 6.32 15.96 6.46
C SER A 363 6.62 15.83 7.95
N HIS A 364 5.56 15.75 8.77
CA HIS A 364 5.66 15.59 10.22
C HIS A 364 4.90 14.38 10.70
N SER A 365 5.57 13.50 11.44
CA SER A 365 4.97 12.32 12.08
C SER A 365 4.85 12.51 13.59
N PHE A 366 3.76 12.05 14.20
CA PHE A 366 3.50 12.15 15.64
C PHE A 366 3.07 10.80 16.24
#